data_70a5b9ca4d4d3e291f0052dff6a69f8e
#
_entry.id   70a5b9ca4d4d3e291f0052dff6a69f8e
#
_cell.length_a   1.000
_cell.length_b   1.000
_cell.length_c   1.000
_cell.angle_alpha   90.00
_cell.angle_beta   90.00
_cell.angle_gamma   90.00
#
_symmetry.space_group_name_H-M   'P 1'
#
loop_
_entity.id
_entity.type
_entity.pdbx_description
1 polymer ?
#
loop_
_entity_poly.entity_id
_entity_poly.type
_entity_poly.pdbx_seq_one_letter_code
_entity_poly.pdbx_strand_id
1 'polypeptide(L)'
;MTKISSLLTTQVIKIPLEAEDKDELFTELVQVLINAGTLPAARRAEAEQVLEAREEKMSTGVGGGLALPHGRLANLEAPLLALGIAPNGLEYDALDGLPVNVVLAIFTPESDPEAHVQILTEVSHLFLVPGLVSRLSACHSSVEALELIKREE
;
A
#
# COMPACT_ATOMS: atom_id res chain seq x y z
N MET A 1 18.86 7.27 -2.30
CA MET A 1 17.42 7.05 -2.47
C MET A 1 16.99 5.75 -1.82
N THR A 2 15.86 5.79 -1.15
CA THR A 2 15.35 4.60 -0.45
C THR A 2 14.58 3.74 -1.44
N LYS A 3 14.99 2.49 -1.58
CA LYS A 3 14.25 1.53 -2.41
C LYS A 3 13.00 1.05 -1.67
N ILE A 4 11.93 0.86 -2.41
CA ILE A 4 10.67 0.39 -1.84
C ILE A 4 10.85 -0.94 -1.13
N SER A 5 11.63 -1.86 -1.70
CA SER A 5 11.88 -3.17 -1.09
C SER A 5 12.60 -3.09 0.25
N SER A 6 13.32 -2.00 0.52
CA SER A 6 13.97 -1.83 1.83
C SER A 6 12.98 -1.51 2.94
N LEU A 7 11.79 -1.05 2.58
CA LEU A 7 10.70 -0.74 3.51
C LEU A 7 9.66 -1.85 3.58
N LEU A 8 9.78 -2.89 2.76
CA LEU A 8 8.89 -4.02 2.74
C LEU A 8 9.56 -5.25 3.34
N THR A 9 8.81 -5.96 4.18
CA THR A 9 9.19 -7.31 4.64
C THR A 9 8.02 -8.23 4.30
N THR A 10 8.24 -9.52 4.37
CA THR A 10 7.14 -10.47 4.13
C THR A 10 6.00 -10.31 5.13
N GLN A 11 6.28 -9.74 6.30
CA GLN A 11 5.28 -9.53 7.34
C GLN A 11 4.29 -8.40 7.02
N VAL A 12 4.67 -7.48 6.13
CA VAL A 12 3.78 -6.38 5.71
C VAL A 12 3.23 -6.59 4.31
N ILE A 13 3.27 -7.82 3.81
CA ILE A 13 2.67 -8.20 2.53
C ILE A 13 1.59 -9.24 2.80
N LYS A 14 0.35 -8.94 2.43
CA LYS A 14 -0.76 -9.86 2.62
C LYS A 14 -1.32 -10.36 1.30
N ILE A 15 -1.33 -11.68 1.12
CA ILE A 15 -1.87 -12.38 -0.05
C ILE A 15 -2.63 -13.61 0.44
N PRO A 16 -3.90 -13.77 0.06
CA PRO A 16 -4.78 -12.81 -0.60
C PRO A 16 -5.37 -11.83 0.42
N LEU A 17 -5.78 -10.67 -0.07
CA LEU A 17 -6.58 -9.76 0.73
C LEU A 17 -7.96 -10.37 0.94
N GLU A 18 -8.54 -10.14 2.12
CA GLU A 18 -9.87 -10.64 2.46
C GLU A 18 -10.95 -9.58 2.30
N ALA A 19 -10.54 -8.31 2.26
CA ALA A 19 -11.46 -7.18 2.14
C ALA A 19 -12.25 -7.24 0.84
N GLU A 20 -13.52 -6.87 0.90
CA GLU A 20 -14.40 -6.82 -0.26
C GLU A 20 -14.59 -5.39 -0.78
N ASP A 21 -14.35 -4.41 0.09
CA ASP A 21 -14.48 -3.00 -0.27
C ASP A 21 -13.36 -2.17 0.35
N LYS A 22 -13.37 -0.87 0.06
CA LYS A 22 -12.34 0.07 0.48
C LYS A 22 -12.21 0.20 2.00
N ASP A 23 -13.35 0.29 2.68
CA ASP A 23 -13.34 0.46 4.14
C ASP A 23 -12.74 -0.76 4.83
N GLU A 24 -13.13 -1.95 4.41
CA GLU A 24 -12.56 -3.18 4.94
C GLU A 24 -11.08 -3.29 4.62
N LEU A 25 -10.67 -2.83 3.42
CA LEU A 25 -9.29 -2.87 2.99
C LEU A 25 -8.40 -2.01 3.89
N PHE A 26 -8.83 -0.79 4.19
CA PHE A 26 -8.03 0.09 5.05
C PHE A 26 -7.85 -0.51 6.43
N THR A 27 -8.90 -1.10 7.00
CA THR A 27 -8.81 -1.81 8.27
C THR A 27 -7.85 -2.99 8.17
N GLU A 28 -7.93 -3.76 7.10
CA GLU A 28 -7.07 -4.93 6.90
C GLU A 28 -5.59 -4.56 6.78
N LEU A 29 -5.27 -3.53 6.00
CA LEU A 29 -3.88 -3.10 5.81
C LEU A 29 -3.30 -2.49 7.08
N VAL A 30 -4.09 -1.72 7.83
CA VAL A 30 -3.65 -1.20 9.13
C VAL A 30 -3.38 -2.37 10.08
N GLN A 31 -4.23 -3.40 10.07
CA GLN A 31 -4.01 -4.59 10.89
C GLN A 31 -2.72 -5.32 10.52
N VAL A 32 -2.37 -5.35 9.23
CA VAL A 32 -1.11 -5.94 8.78
C VAL A 32 0.07 -5.25 9.45
N LEU A 33 0.05 -3.91 9.49
CA LEU A 33 1.12 -3.14 10.13
C LEU A 33 1.16 -3.36 11.66
N ILE A 34 0.01 -3.49 12.30
CA ILE A 34 -0.07 -3.76 13.73
C ILE A 34 0.50 -5.15 14.02
N ASN A 35 0.10 -6.16 13.24
CA ASN A 35 0.59 -7.52 13.42
C ASN A 35 2.10 -7.63 13.20
N ALA A 36 2.65 -6.83 12.30
CA ALA A 36 4.08 -6.80 12.03
C ALA A 36 4.87 -6.05 13.10
N GLY A 37 4.18 -5.35 14.02
CA GLY A 37 4.82 -4.59 15.09
C GLY A 37 5.35 -3.23 14.66
N THR A 38 5.04 -2.78 13.45
CA THR A 38 5.52 -1.49 12.95
C THR A 38 4.59 -0.33 13.31
N LEU A 39 3.33 -0.63 13.63
CA LEU A 39 2.36 0.37 14.06
C LEU A 39 1.74 -0.08 15.37
N PRO A 40 1.76 0.77 16.44
CA PRO A 40 1.09 0.42 17.69
C PRO A 40 -0.41 0.27 17.49
N ALA A 41 -1.01 -0.73 18.15
CA ALA A 41 -2.46 -0.98 18.06
C ALA A 41 -3.29 0.22 18.49
N ALA A 42 -2.77 1.02 19.44
CA ALA A 42 -3.45 2.23 19.91
C ALA A 42 -3.60 3.30 18.84
N ARG A 43 -2.85 3.20 17.74
CA ARG A 43 -2.89 4.16 16.65
C ARG A 43 -3.76 3.71 15.47
N ARG A 44 -4.50 2.61 15.62
CA ARG A 44 -5.36 2.06 14.56
C ARG A 44 -6.32 3.10 14.00
N ALA A 45 -7.11 3.74 14.85
CA ALA A 45 -8.13 4.69 14.41
C ALA A 45 -7.53 5.88 13.68
N GLU A 46 -6.41 6.37 14.18
CA GLU A 46 -5.70 7.50 13.56
C GLU A 46 -5.21 7.13 12.16
N ALA A 47 -4.61 5.95 12.00
CA ALA A 47 -4.09 5.50 10.72
C ALA A 47 -5.22 5.30 9.70
N GLU A 48 -6.32 4.65 10.11
CA GLU A 48 -7.46 4.45 9.22
C GLU A 48 -8.06 5.80 8.80
N GLN A 49 -8.17 6.74 9.73
CA GLN A 49 -8.73 8.06 9.43
C GLN A 49 -7.87 8.84 8.43
N VAL A 50 -6.55 8.73 8.53
CA VAL A 50 -5.64 9.39 7.60
C VAL A 50 -5.87 8.88 6.17
N LEU A 51 -6.01 7.58 6.00
CA LEU A 51 -6.29 6.99 4.69
C LEU A 51 -7.65 7.43 4.15
N GLU A 52 -8.66 7.41 5.00
CA GLU A 52 -10.02 7.79 4.62
C GLU A 52 -10.09 9.26 4.22
N ALA A 53 -9.45 10.15 4.98
CA ALA A 53 -9.45 11.58 4.70
C ALA A 53 -8.79 11.89 3.35
N ARG A 54 -7.70 11.19 3.02
CA ARG A 54 -7.05 11.36 1.72
C ARG A 54 -7.93 10.85 0.58
N GLU A 55 -8.57 9.72 0.79
CA GLU A 55 -9.41 9.09 -0.22
C GLU A 55 -10.65 9.93 -0.56
N GLU A 56 -11.19 10.66 0.41
CA GLU A 56 -12.35 11.53 0.20
C GLU A 56 -12.07 12.65 -0.80
N LYS A 57 -10.82 13.08 -0.93
CA LYS A 57 -10.46 14.15 -1.85
C LYS A 57 -10.49 13.68 -3.31
N MET A 58 -9.97 12.49 -3.56
CA MET A 58 -9.92 11.86 -4.86
C MET A 58 -9.47 10.42 -4.65
N SER A 59 -10.03 9.48 -5.39
CA SER A 59 -9.64 8.09 -5.24
C SER A 59 -8.15 7.89 -5.48
N THR A 60 -7.53 7.08 -4.64
CA THR A 60 -6.14 6.64 -4.80
C THR A 60 -6.04 5.37 -5.63
N GLY A 61 -7.18 4.86 -6.14
CA GLY A 61 -7.22 3.83 -7.17
C GLY A 61 -6.88 4.46 -8.51
N VAL A 62 -5.63 4.33 -8.92
CA VAL A 62 -5.08 5.08 -10.05
C VAL A 62 -5.34 4.44 -11.41
N GLY A 63 -6.01 3.29 -11.41
CA GLY A 63 -6.30 2.54 -12.63
C GLY A 63 -5.32 1.42 -12.86
N GLY A 64 -5.64 0.55 -13.83
CA GLY A 64 -4.79 -0.58 -14.13
C GLY A 64 -4.69 -1.63 -13.02
N GLY A 65 -5.66 -1.66 -12.12
CA GLY A 65 -5.67 -2.61 -11.00
C GLY A 65 -4.83 -2.19 -9.80
N LEU A 66 -4.32 -0.97 -9.77
CA LEU A 66 -3.44 -0.46 -8.72
C LEU A 66 -4.13 0.60 -7.87
N ALA A 67 -3.94 0.54 -6.55
CA ALA A 67 -4.34 1.59 -5.63
C ALA A 67 -3.19 1.94 -4.70
N LEU A 68 -3.04 3.22 -4.39
CA LEU A 68 -1.95 3.74 -3.57
C LEU A 68 -2.50 4.62 -2.45
N PRO A 69 -3.28 4.03 -1.49
CA PRO A 69 -3.76 4.82 -0.36
C PRO A 69 -2.58 5.30 0.47
N HIS A 70 -2.59 6.57 0.85
CA HIS A 70 -1.44 7.13 1.55
C HIS A 70 -1.83 8.31 2.41
N GLY A 71 -0.95 8.66 3.34
CA GLY A 71 -1.13 9.80 4.19
C GLY A 71 0.05 10.01 5.11
N ARG A 72 0.00 11.09 5.87
CA ARG A 72 1.03 11.43 6.84
C ARG A 72 0.56 11.15 8.25
N LEU A 73 1.46 10.59 9.06
CA LEU A 73 1.18 10.34 10.47
C LEU A 73 2.13 11.15 11.35
N ALA A 74 1.58 11.76 12.40
CA ALA A 74 2.39 12.43 13.40
C ALA A 74 3.19 11.40 14.20
N ASN A 75 4.34 11.80 14.71
CA ASN A 75 5.17 10.96 15.59
C ASN A 75 5.57 9.62 14.96
N LEU A 76 5.85 9.64 13.66
CA LEU A 76 6.35 8.49 12.93
C LEU A 76 7.82 8.76 12.60
N GLU A 77 8.70 7.81 12.91
CA GLU A 77 10.15 7.99 12.69
C GLU A 77 10.58 7.64 11.28
N ALA A 78 9.89 6.71 10.63
CA ALA A 78 10.23 6.25 9.31
C ALA A 78 8.96 5.89 8.54
N PRO A 79 8.98 5.89 7.20
CA PRO A 79 7.81 5.48 6.43
C PRO A 79 7.40 4.05 6.72
N LEU A 80 6.09 3.79 6.67
CA LEU A 80 5.52 2.45 6.79
C LEU A 80 4.81 2.10 5.49
N LEU A 81 5.06 0.90 4.98
CA LEU A 81 4.41 0.39 3.77
C LEU A 81 3.71 -0.92 4.09
N ALA A 82 2.53 -1.12 3.52
CA ALA A 82 1.84 -2.39 3.56
C ALA A 82 1.34 -2.72 2.16
N LEU A 83 1.71 -3.89 1.67
CA LEU A 83 1.31 -4.35 0.33
C LEU A 83 0.24 -5.42 0.47
N GLY A 84 -0.86 -5.25 -0.27
CA GLY A 84 -1.91 -6.26 -0.32
C GLY A 84 -2.20 -6.65 -1.76
N ILE A 85 -2.48 -7.93 -1.97
CA ILE A 85 -2.80 -8.45 -3.29
C ILE A 85 -4.14 -9.17 -3.23
N ALA A 86 -5.06 -8.75 -4.12
CA ALA A 86 -6.37 -9.35 -4.30
C ALA A 86 -6.39 -9.99 -5.69
N PRO A 87 -6.06 -11.28 -5.83
CA PRO A 87 -5.96 -11.92 -7.15
C PRO A 87 -7.24 -11.84 -7.96
N ASN A 88 -8.40 -11.84 -7.30
CA ASN A 88 -9.69 -11.76 -7.95
C ASN A 88 -10.25 -10.34 -8.04
N GLY A 89 -9.48 -9.37 -7.56
CA GLY A 89 -9.88 -7.97 -7.54
C GLY A 89 -10.80 -7.63 -6.37
N LEU A 90 -10.86 -6.34 -6.04
CA LEU A 90 -11.82 -5.85 -5.06
C LEU A 90 -12.41 -4.53 -5.55
N GLU A 91 -13.61 -4.21 -5.06
CA GLU A 91 -14.29 -2.96 -5.41
C GLU A 91 -13.64 -1.81 -4.63
N TYR A 92 -12.95 -0.96 -5.34
CA TYR A 92 -12.23 0.18 -4.75
C TYR A 92 -12.83 1.52 -5.14
N ASP A 93 -13.67 1.52 -6.16
CA ASP A 93 -14.17 2.75 -6.76
C ASP A 93 -13.01 3.58 -7.33
N ALA A 94 -12.14 2.88 -8.08
CA ALA A 94 -10.97 3.49 -8.71
C ALA A 94 -11.36 4.46 -9.82
N LEU A 95 -10.41 5.31 -10.21
CA LEU A 95 -10.66 6.34 -11.23
C LEU A 95 -11.11 5.77 -12.58
N ASP A 96 -10.66 4.57 -12.92
CA ASP A 96 -11.06 3.91 -14.17
C ASP A 96 -12.30 3.01 -14.02
N GLY A 97 -12.87 2.94 -12.81
CA GLY A 97 -14.05 2.13 -12.55
C GLY A 97 -13.83 0.62 -12.53
N LEU A 98 -12.58 0.18 -12.65
CA LEU A 98 -12.24 -1.25 -12.69
C LEU A 98 -11.80 -1.74 -11.30
N PRO A 99 -11.91 -3.07 -11.05
CA PRO A 99 -11.43 -3.63 -9.77
C PRO A 99 -9.94 -3.42 -9.55
N VAL A 100 -9.54 -3.41 -8.28
CA VAL A 100 -8.16 -3.24 -7.87
C VAL A 100 -7.61 -4.60 -7.43
N ASN A 101 -6.40 -4.92 -7.88
CA ASN A 101 -5.72 -6.18 -7.57
C ASN A 101 -4.52 -5.99 -6.65
N VAL A 102 -3.85 -4.84 -6.74
CA VAL A 102 -2.65 -4.55 -5.97
C VAL A 102 -2.83 -3.23 -5.24
N VAL A 103 -2.60 -3.26 -3.93
CA VAL A 103 -2.73 -2.08 -3.07
C VAL A 103 -1.44 -1.90 -2.30
N LEU A 104 -0.85 -0.72 -2.39
CA LEU A 104 0.29 -0.36 -1.56
C LEU A 104 -0.12 0.82 -0.69
N ALA A 105 -0.31 0.57 0.60
CA ALA A 105 -0.61 1.62 1.57
C ALA A 105 0.69 2.24 2.05
N ILE A 106 0.72 3.56 2.15
CA ILE A 106 1.94 4.31 2.46
C ILE A 106 1.64 5.33 3.55
N PHE A 107 2.37 5.23 4.67
CA PHE A 107 2.34 6.24 5.73
C PHE A 107 3.70 6.87 5.82
N THR A 108 3.77 8.20 5.83
CA THR A 108 5.04 8.92 5.93
C THR A 108 5.02 9.84 7.15
N PRO A 109 6.22 10.14 7.71
CA PRO A 109 6.29 11.05 8.86
C PRO A 109 5.77 12.44 8.51
N GLU A 110 4.87 12.96 9.35
CA GLU A 110 4.33 14.31 9.16
C GLU A 110 5.43 15.36 9.23
N SER A 111 6.46 15.10 10.04
CA SER A 111 7.59 16.02 10.22
C SER A 111 8.59 16.01 9.07
N ASP A 112 8.43 15.13 8.09
CA ASP A 112 9.39 15.00 6.97
C ASP A 112 8.67 15.02 5.62
N PRO A 113 8.30 16.21 5.13
CA PRO A 113 7.63 16.34 3.83
C PRO A 113 8.46 15.82 2.65
N GLU A 114 9.79 15.89 2.75
CA GLU A 114 10.69 15.39 1.71
C GLU A 114 10.58 13.87 1.57
N ALA A 115 10.54 13.15 2.69
CA ALA A 115 10.37 11.70 2.66
C ALA A 115 9.05 11.32 1.98
N HIS A 116 7.99 12.08 2.23
CA HIS A 116 6.69 11.85 1.59
C HIS A 116 6.79 11.91 0.07
N VAL A 117 7.40 12.99 -0.44
CA VAL A 117 7.57 13.19 -1.89
C VAL A 117 8.47 12.10 -2.48
N GLN A 118 9.57 11.79 -1.81
CA GLN A 118 10.51 10.77 -2.29
C GLN A 118 9.87 9.39 -2.40
N ILE A 119 9.13 8.96 -1.37
CA ILE A 119 8.48 7.65 -1.37
C ILE A 119 7.44 7.57 -2.48
N LEU A 120 6.60 8.58 -2.62
CA LEU A 120 5.59 8.58 -3.67
C LEU A 120 6.22 8.55 -5.06
N THR A 121 7.34 9.26 -5.24
CA THR A 121 8.08 9.25 -6.50
C THR A 121 8.65 7.86 -6.80
N GLU A 122 9.27 7.22 -5.81
CA GLU A 122 9.82 5.88 -5.98
C GLU A 122 8.74 4.85 -6.30
N VAL A 123 7.60 4.94 -5.62
CA VAL A 123 6.46 4.06 -5.88
C VAL A 123 5.94 4.26 -7.30
N SER A 124 5.80 5.52 -7.73
CA SER A 124 5.34 5.83 -9.08
C SER A 124 6.29 5.27 -10.13
N HIS A 125 7.61 5.40 -9.91
CA HIS A 125 8.61 4.85 -10.82
C HIS A 125 8.53 3.33 -10.90
N LEU A 126 8.39 2.67 -9.76
CA LEU A 126 8.31 1.21 -9.73
C LEU A 126 7.14 0.72 -10.58
N PHE A 127 5.97 1.34 -10.43
CA PHE A 127 4.78 0.89 -11.13
C PHE A 127 4.69 1.36 -12.58
N LEU A 128 5.70 2.07 -13.09
CA LEU A 128 5.85 2.29 -14.52
C LEU A 128 6.39 1.04 -15.25
N VAL A 129 6.95 0.09 -14.51
CA VAL A 129 7.43 -1.16 -15.11
C VAL A 129 6.24 -1.90 -15.75
N PRO A 130 6.29 -2.18 -17.06
CA PRO A 130 5.17 -2.81 -17.75
C PRO A 130 4.82 -4.17 -17.15
N GLY A 131 3.54 -4.41 -16.93
CA GLY A 131 3.04 -5.69 -16.46
C GLY A 131 3.29 -6.00 -14.99
N LEU A 132 3.85 -5.06 -14.21
CA LEU A 132 4.16 -5.34 -12.80
C LEU A 132 2.91 -5.67 -11.99
N VAL A 133 1.83 -4.90 -12.15
CA VAL A 133 0.58 -5.17 -11.43
C VAL A 133 0.06 -6.57 -11.76
N SER A 134 0.06 -6.94 -13.04
CA SER A 134 -0.40 -8.26 -13.47
C SER A 134 0.44 -9.38 -12.87
N ARG A 135 1.77 -9.20 -12.86
CA ARG A 135 2.68 -10.22 -12.30
C ARG A 135 2.55 -10.32 -10.79
N LEU A 136 2.38 -9.19 -10.10
CA LEU A 136 2.12 -9.20 -8.65
C LEU A 136 0.81 -9.90 -8.35
N SER A 137 -0.23 -9.66 -9.17
CA SER A 137 -1.54 -10.30 -8.98
C SER A 137 -1.47 -11.83 -9.12
N ALA A 138 -0.46 -12.33 -9.83
CA ALA A 138 -0.26 -13.77 -10.02
C ALA A 138 0.62 -14.40 -8.95
N CYS A 139 1.19 -13.63 -8.03
CA CYS A 139 2.02 -14.16 -6.95
C CYS A 139 1.17 -14.95 -5.96
N HIS A 140 1.73 -16.03 -5.44
CA HIS A 140 1.04 -16.93 -4.48
C HIS A 140 1.52 -16.74 -3.05
N SER A 141 2.59 -16.00 -2.83
CA SER A 141 3.15 -15.79 -1.48
C SER A 141 3.78 -14.42 -1.35
N SER A 142 3.93 -13.98 -0.10
CA SER A 142 4.59 -12.71 0.20
C SER A 142 6.07 -12.72 -0.20
N VAL A 143 6.74 -13.87 -0.08
CA VAL A 143 8.13 -14.02 -0.50
C VAL A 143 8.25 -13.79 -2.00
N GLU A 144 7.38 -14.41 -2.79
CA GLU A 144 7.38 -14.27 -4.25
C GLU A 144 7.17 -12.82 -4.67
N ALA A 145 6.20 -12.15 -4.03
CA ALA A 145 5.91 -10.75 -4.33
C ALA A 145 7.09 -9.84 -4.00
N LEU A 146 7.73 -10.04 -2.85
CA LEU A 146 8.88 -9.24 -2.45
C LEU A 146 10.06 -9.42 -3.40
N GLU A 147 10.32 -10.66 -3.81
CA GLU A 147 11.40 -10.93 -4.77
C GLU A 147 11.14 -10.29 -6.12
N LEU A 148 9.88 -10.29 -6.56
CA LEU A 148 9.51 -9.65 -7.81
C LEU A 148 9.79 -8.14 -7.76
N ILE A 149 9.40 -7.49 -6.66
CA ILE A 149 9.64 -6.06 -6.49
C ILE A 149 11.15 -5.77 -6.49
N LYS A 150 11.94 -6.58 -5.79
CA LYS A 150 13.39 -6.39 -5.75
C LYS A 150 14.04 -6.48 -7.13
N ARG A 151 13.52 -7.36 -7.99
CA ARG A 151 14.07 -7.51 -9.34
C ARG A 151 13.73 -6.32 -10.23
N GLU A 152 12.58 -5.69 -10.01
CA GLU A 152 12.06 -4.68 -10.92
C GLU A 152 12.43 -3.25 -10.55
N GLU A 153 12.89 -3.02 -9.33
CA GLU A 153 13.29 -1.67 -8.94
C GLU A 153 14.74 -1.33 -9.28
#